data_9fac82128258f5f205a66273260860ad
#
_entry.id   9fac82128258f5f205a66273260860ad
#
_cell.length_a   1.000
_cell.length_b   1.000
_cell.length_c   1.000
_cell.angle_alpha   90.00
_cell.angle_beta   90.00
_cell.angle_gamma   90.00
#
_symmetry.space_group_name_H-M   'P 1'
#
loop_
_entity.id
_entity.type
_entity.pdbx_description
1 polymer ?
#
loop_
_entity_poly.entity_id
_entity_poly.type
_entity_poly.pdbx_seq_one_letter_code
_entity_poly.pdbx_strand_id
1 'polypeptide(L)'
;RTTGRCKRDKGAWENPPVNVDAKWAELEAGYQWLTQKYPRFLNTNNYKHLGTLGTGNHFIEICLDESDQVWIMLHSGSRGVGNVIGNHFIELAKKDAERNMRNLPDKDLAYFEEGAQYFGDYVRGVSWAQKFAMKNR
;
A
#
# COMPACT_ATOMS: atom_id res chain seq x y z
N ARG A 1 2.48 -12.43 14.39
CA ARG A 1 2.25 -11.94 13.02
C ARG A 1 1.98 -13.12 12.10
N THR A 2 0.93 -13.04 11.27
CA THR A 2 0.65 -14.09 10.30
C THR A 2 1.58 -13.97 9.10
N THR A 3 2.11 -15.11 8.66
CA THR A 3 2.92 -15.25 7.45
C THR A 3 2.09 -16.03 6.44
N GLY A 4 1.55 -15.41 5.44
CA GLY A 4 0.74 -16.10 4.45
C GLY A 4 1.33 -16.00 3.05
N ARG A 5 1.27 -17.07 2.27
CA ARG A 5 1.66 -17.05 0.85
C ARG A 5 0.61 -16.34 0.00
N CYS A 6 1.08 -15.67 -1.06
CA CYS A 6 0.29 -14.89 -2.02
C CYS A 6 -0.76 -15.69 -2.79
N LYS A 7 -1.74 -16.28 -2.10
CA LYS A 7 -3.05 -16.49 -2.71
C LYS A 7 -4.03 -15.58 -1.99
N ARG A 8 -5.04 -15.09 -2.69
CA ARG A 8 -6.12 -14.28 -2.16
C ARG A 8 -6.49 -14.81 -0.78
N ASP A 9 -6.50 -13.96 0.22
CA ASP A 9 -6.81 -14.23 1.64
C ASP A 9 -5.80 -15.06 2.45
N LYS A 10 -4.73 -15.59 1.87
CA LYS A 10 -3.69 -16.26 2.67
C LYS A 10 -2.86 -15.21 3.43
N GLY A 11 -2.77 -15.40 4.74
CA GLY A 11 -2.11 -14.49 5.67
C GLY A 11 -3.00 -13.37 6.20
N ALA A 12 -4.30 -13.42 5.89
CA ALA A 12 -5.30 -12.61 6.56
C ALA A 12 -5.55 -13.11 8.00
N TRP A 13 -5.94 -12.21 8.87
CA TRP A 13 -6.48 -12.58 10.17
C TRP A 13 -7.86 -13.24 9.99
N GLU A 14 -8.11 -14.37 10.63
CA GLU A 14 -9.47 -14.88 10.83
C GLU A 14 -10.22 -13.99 11.81
N ASN A 15 -9.59 -13.75 12.96
CA ASN A 15 -10.06 -12.85 14.00
C ASN A 15 -8.95 -11.80 14.25
N PRO A 16 -9.10 -10.58 13.72
CA PRO A 16 -8.10 -9.53 13.94
C PRO A 16 -7.94 -9.22 15.43
N PRO A 17 -6.71 -9.02 15.93
CA PRO A 17 -6.50 -8.55 17.30
C PRO A 17 -7.08 -7.15 17.52
N VAL A 18 -7.46 -6.82 18.76
CA VAL A 18 -8.04 -5.51 19.16
C VAL A 18 -7.19 -4.31 18.71
N ASN A 19 -5.88 -4.45 18.70
CA ASN A 19 -4.99 -3.39 18.23
C ASN A 19 -5.08 -3.15 16.70
N VAL A 20 -5.57 -4.11 15.93
CA VAL A 20 -5.84 -3.94 14.49
C VAL A 20 -7.06 -3.04 14.31
N ASP A 21 -8.10 -3.21 15.11
CA ASP A 21 -9.30 -2.37 15.06
C ASP A 21 -8.97 -0.91 15.34
N ALA A 22 -8.20 -0.66 16.41
CA ALA A 22 -7.78 0.69 16.76
C ALA A 22 -6.95 1.35 15.65
N LYS A 23 -6.03 0.61 15.04
CA LYS A 23 -5.22 1.10 13.91
C LYS A 23 -6.07 1.33 12.65
N TRP A 24 -7.06 0.47 12.42
CA TRP A 24 -7.96 0.60 11.28
C TRP A 24 -8.88 1.82 11.40
N ALA A 25 -9.39 2.12 12.59
CA ALA A 25 -10.22 3.29 12.83
C ALA A 25 -9.55 4.60 12.34
N GLU A 26 -8.23 4.70 12.44
CA GLU A 26 -7.47 5.86 11.92
C GLU A 26 -7.34 5.88 10.39
N LEU A 27 -7.56 4.76 9.73
CA LEU A 27 -7.41 4.58 8.27
C LEU A 27 -8.77 4.57 7.55
N GLU A 28 -9.84 4.26 8.26
CA GLU A 28 -11.13 3.92 7.69
C GLU A 28 -11.74 5.05 6.87
N ALA A 29 -11.76 6.27 7.38
CA ALA A 29 -12.31 7.41 6.66
C ALA A 29 -11.61 7.67 5.34
N GLY A 30 -10.28 7.52 5.30
CA GLY A 30 -9.51 7.63 4.06
C GLY A 30 -9.78 6.47 3.09
N TYR A 31 -9.96 5.26 3.62
CA TYR A 31 -10.31 4.10 2.83
C TYR A 31 -11.71 4.23 2.20
N GLN A 32 -12.69 4.69 2.98
CA GLN A 32 -14.05 4.93 2.49
C GLN A 32 -14.05 5.95 1.35
N TRP A 33 -13.33 7.06 1.52
CA TRP A 33 -13.18 8.05 0.45
C TRP A 33 -12.57 7.44 -0.83
N LEU A 34 -11.48 6.66 -0.68
CA LEU A 34 -10.83 5.99 -1.82
C LEU A 34 -11.76 5.02 -2.53
N THR A 35 -12.51 4.21 -1.79
CA THR A 35 -13.38 3.18 -2.35
C THR A 35 -14.68 3.73 -2.92
N GLN A 36 -15.20 4.83 -2.39
CA GLN A 36 -16.32 5.56 -2.99
C GLN A 36 -15.94 6.15 -4.36
N LYS A 37 -14.75 6.74 -4.45
CA LYS A 37 -14.28 7.33 -5.71
C LYS A 37 -13.74 6.28 -6.70
N TYR A 38 -13.12 5.25 -6.19
CA TYR A 38 -12.50 4.16 -6.95
C TYR A 38 -12.96 2.79 -6.45
N PRO A 39 -14.16 2.31 -6.82
CA PRO A 39 -14.73 1.06 -6.29
C PRO A 39 -13.86 -0.17 -6.49
N ARG A 40 -12.95 -0.16 -7.46
CA ARG A 40 -11.96 -1.23 -7.69
C ARG A 40 -11.08 -1.51 -6.47
N PHE A 41 -10.92 -0.57 -5.54
CA PHE A 41 -10.11 -0.75 -4.33
C PHE A 41 -10.82 -1.55 -3.24
N LEU A 42 -12.14 -1.76 -3.34
CA LEU A 42 -12.90 -2.61 -2.40
C LEU A 42 -12.38 -4.05 -2.37
N ASN A 43 -11.95 -4.58 -3.52
CA ASN A 43 -11.48 -5.97 -3.66
C ASN A 43 -9.97 -6.09 -3.40
N THR A 44 -9.45 -5.42 -2.37
CA THR A 44 -8.04 -5.43 -2.02
C THR A 44 -7.79 -6.08 -0.67
N ASN A 45 -6.55 -6.50 -0.44
CA ASN A 45 -6.09 -6.95 0.86
C ASN A 45 -5.87 -5.74 1.78
N ASN A 46 -6.84 -5.46 2.64
CA ASN A 46 -6.89 -4.26 3.47
C ASN A 46 -6.96 -4.60 4.98
N TYR A 47 -8.06 -4.32 5.65
CA TYR A 47 -8.25 -4.48 7.09
C TYR A 47 -7.72 -5.81 7.65
N LYS A 48 -8.13 -6.96 7.09
CA LYS A 48 -7.71 -8.29 7.56
C LYS A 48 -6.22 -8.58 7.36
N HIS A 49 -5.51 -7.75 6.62
CA HIS A 49 -4.07 -7.86 6.39
C HIS A 49 -3.25 -6.85 7.19
N LEU A 50 -3.90 -5.94 7.91
CA LEU A 50 -3.22 -4.97 8.76
C LEU A 50 -2.53 -5.68 9.93
N GLY A 51 -1.25 -5.37 10.17
CA GLY A 51 -0.42 -6.06 11.14
C GLY A 51 0.08 -7.45 10.70
N THR A 52 0.01 -7.78 9.40
CA THR A 52 0.55 -9.04 8.86
C THR A 52 1.85 -8.82 8.09
N LEU A 53 2.70 -9.84 8.04
CA LEU A 53 4.02 -9.73 7.40
C LEU A 53 3.91 -9.56 5.89
N GLY A 54 3.21 -10.45 5.22
CA GLY A 54 3.20 -10.54 3.77
C GLY A 54 4.04 -11.70 3.25
N THR A 55 4.23 -11.71 1.94
CA THR A 55 4.93 -12.75 1.22
C THR A 55 5.86 -12.14 0.17
N GLY A 56 6.58 -12.98 -0.56
CA GLY A 56 7.57 -12.53 -1.52
C GLY A 56 8.85 -12.11 -0.80
N ASN A 57 9.25 -10.87 -1.00
CA ASN A 57 10.44 -10.30 -0.36
C ASN A 57 10.22 -9.77 1.06
N HIS A 58 9.04 -9.99 1.65
CA HIS A 58 8.77 -9.56 3.03
C HIS A 58 9.38 -10.53 4.04
N PHE A 59 10.07 -10.01 5.06
CA PHE A 59 10.74 -10.81 6.07
C PHE A 59 10.79 -10.12 7.44
N ILE A 60 11.06 -10.91 8.46
CA ILE A 60 11.48 -10.48 9.80
C ILE A 60 12.78 -11.24 10.08
N GLU A 61 13.80 -10.54 10.47
CA GLU A 61 15.11 -11.08 10.76
C GLU A 61 15.64 -10.56 12.09
N ILE A 62 16.33 -11.41 12.81
CA ILE A 62 17.09 -11.04 14.02
C ILE A 62 18.55 -11.00 13.63
N CYS A 63 19.17 -9.85 13.81
CA CYS A 63 20.57 -9.59 13.46
C CYS A 63 21.37 -9.23 14.70
N LEU A 64 22.68 -9.47 14.65
CA LEU A 64 23.65 -8.92 15.59
C LEU A 64 24.49 -7.88 14.89
N ASP A 65 24.84 -6.80 15.59
CA ASP A 65 25.83 -5.84 15.12
C ASP A 65 27.24 -6.23 15.61
N GLU A 66 28.22 -5.39 15.31
CA GLU A 66 29.63 -5.61 15.67
C GLU A 66 29.89 -5.56 17.18
N SER A 67 28.89 -5.13 17.97
CA SER A 67 28.91 -5.08 19.44
C SER A 67 28.06 -6.16 20.08
N ASP A 68 27.65 -7.18 19.33
CA ASP A 68 26.75 -8.26 19.74
C ASP A 68 25.38 -7.78 20.24
N GLN A 69 24.95 -6.57 19.81
CA GLN A 69 23.61 -6.09 20.11
C GLN A 69 22.57 -6.68 19.17
N VAL A 70 21.42 -7.04 19.72
CA VAL A 70 20.34 -7.66 18.96
C VAL A 70 19.50 -6.60 18.27
N TRP A 71 19.34 -6.73 16.96
CA TRP A 71 18.48 -5.91 16.12
C TRP A 71 17.35 -6.75 15.51
N ILE A 72 16.16 -6.15 15.39
CA ILE A 72 15.04 -6.77 14.68
C ILE A 72 14.83 -5.99 13.38
N MET A 73 15.16 -6.60 12.25
CA MET A 73 14.91 -6.05 10.93
C MET A 73 13.56 -6.52 10.41
N LEU A 74 12.72 -5.57 10.01
CA LEU A 74 11.39 -5.85 9.46
C LEU A 74 11.27 -5.21 8.08
N HIS A 75 11.11 -6.04 7.05
CA HIS A 75 10.71 -5.60 5.72
C HIS A 75 9.26 -5.99 5.45
N SER A 76 8.36 -5.02 5.54
CA SER A 76 6.93 -5.18 5.25
C SER A 76 6.35 -3.81 4.85
N GLY A 77 5.20 -3.80 4.20
CA GLY A 77 4.67 -2.57 3.62
C GLY A 77 3.14 -2.51 3.53
N SER A 78 2.64 -1.84 2.51
CA SER A 78 1.23 -1.52 2.30
C SER A 78 0.36 -2.70 1.89
N ARG A 79 0.92 -3.90 1.86
CA ARG A 79 0.22 -5.11 1.43
C ARG A 79 -0.34 -4.95 0.00
N GLY A 80 -1.33 -5.76 -0.37
CA GLY A 80 -1.92 -5.71 -1.71
C GLY A 80 -2.66 -4.41 -2.03
N VAL A 81 -3.22 -3.74 -1.02
CA VAL A 81 -3.98 -2.50 -1.24
C VAL A 81 -3.11 -1.37 -1.78
N GLY A 82 -1.91 -1.18 -1.24
CA GLY A 82 -1.00 -0.15 -1.74
C GLY A 82 -0.51 -0.42 -3.16
N ASN A 83 -0.26 -1.68 -3.51
CA ASN A 83 0.10 -2.07 -4.87
C ASN A 83 -1.04 -1.74 -5.87
N VAL A 84 -2.29 -2.06 -5.51
CA VAL A 84 -3.45 -1.76 -6.39
C VAL A 84 -3.66 -0.25 -6.54
N ILE A 85 -3.48 0.54 -5.48
CA ILE A 85 -3.55 2.01 -5.54
C ILE A 85 -2.43 2.55 -6.45
N GLY A 86 -1.19 2.12 -6.23
CA GLY A 86 -0.05 2.55 -7.04
C GLY A 86 -0.23 2.26 -8.52
N ASN A 87 -0.54 1.01 -8.88
CA ASN A 87 -0.76 0.63 -10.27
C ASN A 87 -1.91 1.41 -10.92
N HIS A 88 -2.98 1.70 -10.17
CA HIS A 88 -4.09 2.50 -10.71
C HIS A 88 -3.63 3.90 -11.14
N PHE A 89 -2.88 4.58 -10.29
CA PHE A 89 -2.43 5.93 -10.60
C PHE A 89 -1.29 5.95 -11.63
N ILE A 90 -0.45 4.93 -11.70
CA ILE A 90 0.52 4.74 -12.78
C ILE A 90 -0.20 4.66 -14.13
N GLU A 91 -1.24 3.84 -14.24
CA GLU A 91 -2.03 3.73 -15.46
C GLU A 91 -2.74 5.05 -15.85
N LEU A 92 -3.24 5.79 -14.86
CA LEU A 92 -3.83 7.11 -15.11
C LEU A 92 -2.77 8.13 -15.56
N ALA A 93 -1.58 8.12 -14.97
CA ALA A 93 -0.49 9.01 -15.38
C ALA A 93 -0.01 8.72 -16.82
N LYS A 94 0.08 7.44 -17.19
CA LYS A 94 0.39 7.04 -18.57
C LYS A 94 -0.65 7.58 -19.56
N LYS A 95 -1.93 7.41 -19.26
CA LYS A 95 -3.02 7.93 -20.10
C LYS A 95 -3.04 9.46 -20.16
N ASP A 96 -2.72 10.14 -19.06
CA ASP A 96 -2.62 11.59 -19.01
C ASP A 96 -1.45 12.10 -19.86
N ALA A 97 -0.29 11.43 -19.81
CA ALA A 97 0.86 11.74 -20.64
C ALA A 97 0.55 11.54 -22.15
N GLU A 98 -0.13 10.45 -22.50
CA GLU A 98 -0.55 10.17 -23.89
C GLU A 98 -1.55 11.24 -24.38
N ARG A 99 -2.55 11.59 -23.56
CA ARG A 99 -3.54 12.62 -23.90
C ARG A 99 -2.92 14.01 -24.15
N ASN A 100 -1.92 14.35 -23.34
CA ASN A 100 -1.22 15.62 -23.43
C ASN A 100 -0.03 15.59 -24.41
N MET A 101 0.09 14.53 -25.23
CA MET A 101 1.16 14.34 -26.22
C MET A 101 2.58 14.52 -25.64
N ARG A 102 2.77 14.15 -24.37
CA ARG A 102 4.08 14.21 -23.73
C ARG A 102 4.96 13.11 -24.31
N ASN A 103 6.05 13.50 -24.96
CA ASN A 103 7.02 12.55 -25.48
C ASN A 103 8.00 12.15 -24.37
N LEU A 104 7.65 11.09 -23.65
CA LEU A 104 8.50 10.55 -22.58
C LEU A 104 9.51 9.56 -23.18
N PRO A 105 10.80 9.60 -22.76
CA PRO A 105 11.81 8.63 -23.20
C PRO A 105 11.46 7.21 -22.76
N ASP A 106 10.75 7.06 -21.64
CA ASP A 106 10.19 5.81 -21.16
C ASP A 106 8.77 6.06 -20.59
N LYS A 107 7.80 5.23 -20.94
CA LYS A 107 6.42 5.32 -20.44
C LYS A 107 6.33 5.14 -18.93
N ASP A 108 7.29 4.46 -18.30
CA ASP A 108 7.34 4.27 -16.85
C ASP A 108 7.76 5.55 -16.09
N LEU A 109 8.20 6.58 -16.81
CA LEU A 109 8.46 7.92 -16.27
C LEU A 109 7.22 8.84 -16.30
N ALA A 110 6.03 8.29 -16.56
CA ALA A 110 4.79 9.06 -16.57
C ALA A 110 4.51 9.65 -15.18
N TYR A 111 4.10 10.91 -15.16
CA TYR A 111 3.83 11.68 -13.94
C TYR A 111 2.59 12.55 -14.12
N PHE A 112 2.04 13.02 -13.01
CA PHE A 112 1.01 14.07 -12.99
C PHE A 112 1.69 15.41 -12.72
N GLU A 113 1.32 16.41 -13.47
CA GLU A 113 1.62 17.80 -13.12
C GLU A 113 0.74 18.25 -11.96
N GLU A 114 1.26 19.16 -11.14
CA GLU A 114 0.46 19.80 -10.10
C GLU A 114 -0.73 20.54 -10.75
N GLY A 115 -1.93 20.32 -10.20
CA GLY A 115 -3.17 20.83 -10.78
C GLY A 115 -3.81 19.94 -11.84
N ALA A 116 -3.16 18.88 -12.31
CA ALA A 116 -3.79 17.90 -13.19
C ALA A 116 -4.99 17.21 -12.52
N GLN A 117 -5.95 16.75 -13.33
CA GLN A 117 -7.21 16.17 -12.87
C GLN A 117 -7.08 15.13 -11.76
N TYR A 118 -6.04 14.29 -11.81
CA TYR A 118 -5.84 13.17 -10.88
C TYR A 118 -4.72 13.40 -9.85
N PHE A 119 -4.02 14.54 -9.90
CA PHE A 119 -2.89 14.82 -9.03
C PHE A 119 -3.28 14.79 -7.55
N GLY A 120 -4.33 15.49 -7.17
CA GLY A 120 -4.80 15.53 -5.78
C GLY A 120 -5.24 14.15 -5.26
N ASP A 121 -5.89 13.36 -6.10
CA ASP A 121 -6.32 12.00 -5.76
C ASP A 121 -5.12 11.06 -5.60
N TYR A 122 -4.13 11.18 -6.47
CA TYR A 122 -2.87 10.46 -6.38
C TYR A 122 -2.17 10.74 -5.06
N VAL A 123 -1.95 12.00 -4.73
CA VAL A 123 -1.31 12.40 -3.48
C VAL A 123 -2.05 11.84 -2.27
N ARG A 124 -3.39 11.94 -2.26
CA ARG A 124 -4.23 11.43 -1.17
C ARG A 124 -4.18 9.90 -1.09
N GLY A 125 -4.23 9.21 -2.23
CA GLY A 125 -4.14 7.74 -2.30
C GLY A 125 -2.81 7.21 -1.81
N VAL A 126 -1.70 7.81 -2.26
CA VAL A 126 -0.35 7.44 -1.83
C VAL A 126 -0.14 7.74 -0.34
N SER A 127 -0.58 8.90 0.14
CA SER A 127 -0.49 9.26 1.57
C SER A 127 -1.25 8.27 2.44
N TRP A 128 -2.44 7.85 2.01
CA TRP A 128 -3.19 6.81 2.72
C TRP A 128 -2.44 5.46 2.72
N ALA A 129 -1.91 5.03 1.57
CA ALA A 129 -1.17 3.77 1.47
C ALA A 129 0.11 3.77 2.33
N GLN A 130 0.80 4.91 2.44
CA GLN A 130 1.95 5.08 3.32
C GLN A 130 1.56 4.98 4.80
N LYS A 131 0.44 5.61 5.21
CA LYS A 131 -0.11 5.49 6.57
C LYS A 131 -0.47 4.03 6.87
N PHE A 132 -1.12 3.35 5.93
CA PHE A 132 -1.43 1.92 6.07
C PHE A 132 -0.13 1.10 6.24
N ALA A 133 0.89 1.33 5.42
CA ALA A 133 2.18 0.64 5.53
C ALA A 133 2.85 0.87 6.89
N MET A 134 2.80 2.08 7.41
CA MET A 134 3.33 2.42 8.73
C MET A 134 2.57 1.69 9.86
N LYS A 135 1.23 1.70 9.80
CA LYS A 135 0.39 0.98 10.76
C LYS A 135 0.51 -0.54 10.66
N ASN A 136 0.85 -1.05 9.47
CA ASN A 136 1.07 -2.47 9.26
C ASN A 136 2.37 -2.96 9.93
N ARG A 137 3.39 -2.14 10.01
CA ARG A 137 4.67 -2.42 10.70
C ARG A 137 4.58 -2.21 12.20
#